data_01a76e2cbe5fc125a3e30abbb9071bca
#
_entry.id   01a76e2cbe5fc125a3e30abbb9071bca
#
_cell.length_a   1.000
_cell.length_b   1.000
_cell.length_c   1.000
_cell.angle_alpha   90.00
_cell.angle_beta   90.00
_cell.angle_gamma   90.00
#
_symmetry.space_group_name_H-M   'P 1'
#
loop_
_entity.id
_entity.type
_entity.pdbx_description
1 polymer ?
#
loop_
_entity_poly.entity_id
_entity_poly.type
_entity_poly.pdbx_seq_one_letter_code
_entity_poly.pdbx_strand_id
1 'polypeptide(L)'
;MCLASIDRVRGDFVWRFLLSTLIIMSCSFSGPSQAVADERLIAVIMANSQPRYNQVHAAFVKNTEGFCDTDCRIYVQTPNADTMSLRNSVRKAVALGAEIIVTYGPLATLAAKAELPPVPTIFADVYDPVGLNIVSASTKTGRNMSGIRGDAPVQGLFKYFTDTVTVRKFAILFDMHSPEALLQKRILEESSKRKGITVYAMEVGEAHNYFAQLGKLPDDVDGVFIASSEQHESQLSFVLGYTNARKIPVITQLAGAADEGAFMVLETSAQEQGEKLAEIAGQVFSGQNINQLPMLKPHSIAFVVNLSVAKELSIKVPIQTLSVASRVVR
;
A
#
# COMPACT_ATOMS: atom_id res chain seq x y z
N MET A 1 43.26 94.59 15.64
CA MET A 1 43.05 93.69 16.75
C MET A 1 42.64 92.36 16.11
N CYS A 2 43.58 91.55 15.90
CA CYS A 2 44.25 90.50 16.67
C CYS A 2 43.41 89.25 16.90
N LEU A 3 44.03 88.19 16.45
CA LEU A 3 43.87 86.77 16.89
C LEU A 3 42.63 86.06 16.42
N ALA A 4 42.66 84.83 15.87
CA ALA A 4 43.65 83.78 15.72
C ALA A 4 43.23 82.87 14.62
N SER A 5 44.12 82.52 13.75
CA SER A 5 44.02 81.43 12.79
C SER A 5 45.17 80.50 13.13
N ILE A 6 44.93 79.33 13.62
CA ILE A 6 45.78 78.13 13.60
C ILE A 6 45.00 77.06 14.35
N ASP A 7 44.69 75.99 13.69
CA ASP A 7 44.46 74.62 14.11
C ASP A 7 43.32 73.95 13.34
N ARG A 8 43.54 73.64 12.05
CA ARG A 8 42.66 72.83 11.27
C ARG A 8 43.37 71.97 10.21
N VAL A 9 44.49 71.37 10.53
CA VAL A 9 45.23 70.53 9.56
C VAL A 9 45.73 69.21 10.14
N ARG A 10 45.36 68.83 11.35
CA ARG A 10 45.84 67.53 11.92
C ARG A 10 44.82 66.42 12.11
N GLY A 11 43.54 66.64 11.74
CA GLY A 11 42.50 65.68 11.96
C GLY A 11 42.25 64.71 10.78
N ASP A 12 42.53 65.14 9.57
CA ASP A 12 42.05 64.39 8.38
C ASP A 12 42.97 63.24 7.91
N PHE A 13 44.22 63.20 8.41
CA PHE A 13 45.21 62.23 7.97
C PHE A 13 45.13 60.91 8.73
N VAL A 14 44.65 60.91 9.96
CA VAL A 14 44.53 59.71 10.80
C VAL A 14 43.22 58.97 10.49
N TRP A 15 42.16 59.64 10.07
CA TRP A 15 40.89 59.04 9.75
C TRP A 15 40.84 58.38 8.37
N ARG A 16 41.65 58.83 7.43
CA ARG A 16 41.78 58.20 6.10
C ARG A 16 42.58 56.93 6.14
N PHE A 17 43.47 56.70 7.07
CA PHE A 17 44.21 55.45 7.26
C PHE A 17 43.40 54.39 8.03
N LEU A 18 42.47 54.78 8.88
CA LEU A 18 41.59 53.84 9.61
C LEU A 18 40.43 53.33 8.76
N LEU A 19 39.97 54.11 7.77
CA LEU A 19 38.92 53.66 6.83
C LEU A 19 39.45 52.73 5.72
N SER A 20 40.72 52.84 5.35
CA SER A 20 41.32 51.95 4.32
C SER A 20 41.71 50.57 4.88
N THR A 21 41.97 50.44 6.18
CA THR A 21 42.24 49.15 6.85
C THR A 21 40.97 48.41 7.22
N LEU A 22 39.81 49.08 7.34
CA LEU A 22 38.54 48.43 7.62
C LEU A 22 37.87 47.77 6.38
N ILE A 23 38.23 48.23 5.17
CA ILE A 23 37.69 47.72 3.90
C ILE A 23 38.41 46.44 3.43
N ILE A 24 39.62 46.18 3.89
CA ILE A 24 40.41 44.99 3.48
C ILE A 24 40.12 43.76 4.35
N MET A 25 39.45 43.92 5.49
CA MET A 25 39.20 42.83 6.43
C MET A 25 37.79 42.21 6.30
N SER A 26 36.97 42.69 5.32
CA SER A 26 35.62 42.16 5.08
C SER A 26 35.51 41.19 3.90
N CYS A 27 36.63 40.82 3.26
CA CYS A 27 36.61 39.94 2.05
C CYS A 27 37.18 38.54 2.26
N SER A 28 37.26 37.99 3.46
CA SER A 28 37.91 36.70 3.68
C SER A 28 37.12 35.75 4.57
N PHE A 29 35.76 35.80 4.54
CA PHE A 29 34.93 34.76 5.12
C PHE A 29 33.84 34.29 4.13
N SER A 30 34.25 34.05 2.90
CA SER A 30 33.53 33.15 2.02
C SER A 30 34.14 31.76 2.24
N GLY A 31 33.85 31.17 3.41
CA GLY A 31 33.99 29.73 3.55
C GLY A 31 33.13 29.08 2.43
N PRO A 32 33.57 27.96 1.84
CA PRO A 32 32.70 27.23 0.94
C PRO A 32 31.39 26.95 1.72
N SER A 33 30.31 27.58 1.30
CA SER A 33 28.98 27.09 1.67
C SER A 33 28.98 25.66 1.17
N GLN A 34 29.21 24.71 2.08
CA GLN A 34 28.85 23.34 1.79
C GLN A 34 27.35 23.44 1.50
N ALA A 35 27.00 23.36 0.23
CA ALA A 35 25.67 23.02 -0.19
C ALA A 35 25.39 21.67 0.51
N VAL A 36 24.67 21.72 1.62
CA VAL A 36 24.05 20.53 2.19
C VAL A 36 23.22 20.04 1.01
N ALA A 37 23.63 18.96 0.41
CA ALA A 37 22.82 18.30 -0.61
C ALA A 37 21.44 18.15 0.02
N ASP A 38 20.44 18.72 -0.63
CA ASP A 38 19.08 18.74 -0.10
C ASP A 38 18.63 17.28 -0.06
N GLU A 39 18.60 16.70 1.15
CA GLU A 39 18.34 15.28 1.36
C GLU A 39 16.94 14.97 0.83
N ARG A 40 16.85 14.22 -0.25
CA ARG A 40 15.58 13.85 -0.88
C ARG A 40 14.73 13.02 0.08
N LEU A 41 13.50 13.43 0.33
CA LEU A 41 12.63 12.78 1.28
C LEU A 41 11.51 11.99 0.59
N ILE A 42 11.50 10.68 0.85
CA ILE A 42 10.37 9.80 0.54
C ILE A 42 9.57 9.59 1.82
N ALA A 43 8.31 10.01 1.84
CA ALA A 43 7.42 9.72 2.97
C ALA A 43 6.57 8.50 2.67
N VAL A 44 6.64 7.50 3.53
CA VAL A 44 5.86 6.25 3.44
C VAL A 44 4.73 6.29 4.45
N ILE A 45 3.51 5.97 4.02
CA ILE A 45 2.31 5.91 4.87
C ILE A 45 1.65 4.54 4.69
N MET A 46 1.57 3.78 5.76
CA MET A 46 0.84 2.51 5.81
C MET A 46 -0.07 2.49 7.04
N ALA A 47 -1.32 2.10 6.85
CA ALA A 47 -2.24 1.94 7.96
C ALA A 47 -1.78 0.76 8.82
N ASN A 48 -1.48 1.04 10.11
CA ASN A 48 -0.90 0.05 11.02
C ASN A 48 0.38 -0.64 10.48
N SER A 49 0.95 -1.56 11.23
CA SER A 49 2.14 -2.33 10.85
C SER A 49 1.73 -3.75 10.44
N GLN A 50 1.13 -3.89 9.26
CA GLN A 50 0.72 -5.21 8.76
C GLN A 50 1.90 -5.98 8.16
N PRO A 51 1.95 -7.31 8.35
CA PRO A 51 3.01 -8.15 7.77
C PRO A 51 3.12 -7.99 6.26
N ARG A 52 2.00 -7.91 5.56
CA ARG A 52 1.94 -7.72 4.10
C ARG A 52 2.59 -6.40 3.67
N TYR A 53 2.22 -5.28 4.31
CA TYR A 53 2.78 -3.97 3.98
C TYR A 53 4.27 -3.90 4.33
N ASN A 54 4.71 -4.54 5.42
CA ASN A 54 6.13 -4.63 5.77
C ASN A 54 6.94 -5.39 4.72
N GLN A 55 6.38 -6.47 4.13
CA GLN A 55 7.03 -7.21 3.04
C GLN A 55 7.14 -6.37 1.77
N VAL A 56 6.08 -5.66 1.36
CA VAL A 56 6.11 -4.75 0.22
C VAL A 56 7.12 -3.62 0.46
N HIS A 57 7.14 -3.05 1.67
CA HIS A 57 8.06 -1.99 2.05
C HIS A 57 9.52 -2.46 2.02
N ALA A 58 9.82 -3.63 2.55
CA ALA A 58 11.19 -4.18 2.52
C ALA A 58 11.68 -4.37 1.08
N ALA A 59 10.81 -4.88 0.19
CA ALA A 59 11.12 -5.00 -1.22
C ALA A 59 11.30 -3.62 -1.90
N PHE A 60 10.46 -2.64 -1.56
CA PHE A 60 10.61 -1.26 -2.04
C PHE A 60 11.96 -0.67 -1.64
N VAL A 61 12.29 -0.68 -0.34
CA VAL A 61 13.55 -0.13 0.17
C VAL A 61 14.76 -0.77 -0.50
N LYS A 62 14.79 -2.10 -0.60
CA LYS A 62 15.87 -2.83 -1.27
C LYS A 62 16.10 -2.38 -2.71
N ASN A 63 15.06 -2.00 -3.42
CA ASN A 63 15.13 -1.62 -4.84
C ASN A 63 15.24 -0.10 -5.05
N THR A 64 15.30 0.71 -3.99
CA THR A 64 15.59 2.15 -4.10
C THR A 64 17.08 2.46 -4.21
N GLU A 65 17.97 1.55 -3.86
CA GLU A 65 19.43 1.72 -3.86
C GLU A 65 19.99 2.21 -5.22
N GLY A 66 19.29 1.95 -6.33
CA GLY A 66 19.73 2.37 -7.68
C GLY A 66 19.51 3.85 -8.01
N PHE A 67 18.70 4.59 -7.23
CA PHE A 67 18.39 6.01 -7.47
C PHE A 67 18.30 6.84 -6.19
N CYS A 68 18.47 6.23 -5.05
CA CYS A 68 18.32 6.79 -3.71
C CYS A 68 19.55 6.38 -2.89
N ASP A 69 20.69 6.93 -3.26
CA ASP A 69 21.96 6.72 -2.56
C ASP A 69 21.98 7.41 -1.18
N THR A 70 23.12 7.93 -0.75
CA THR A 70 23.32 8.59 0.54
C THR A 70 22.48 9.85 0.76
N ASP A 71 21.92 10.42 -0.31
CA ASP A 71 21.19 11.68 -0.31
C ASP A 71 19.66 11.50 -0.21
N CYS A 72 19.20 10.32 0.18
CA CYS A 72 17.78 9.99 0.21
C CYS A 72 17.38 9.43 1.57
N ARG A 73 16.32 9.99 2.14
CA ARG A 73 15.74 9.54 3.40
C ARG A 73 14.35 8.98 3.20
N ILE A 74 14.10 7.79 3.74
CA ILE A 74 12.78 7.18 3.78
C ILE A 74 12.19 7.38 5.17
N TYR A 75 11.09 8.14 5.26
CA TYR A 75 10.39 8.43 6.51
C TYR A 75 9.08 7.65 6.56
N VAL A 76 9.03 6.63 7.41
CA VAL A 76 7.86 5.75 7.55
C VAL A 76 6.91 6.25 8.62
N GLN A 77 5.62 6.28 8.30
CA GLN A 77 4.53 6.58 9.20
C GLN A 77 3.54 5.42 9.23
N THR A 78 3.20 4.95 10.42
CA THR A 78 2.24 3.87 10.66
C THR A 78 1.08 4.37 11.54
N PRO A 79 0.26 5.31 11.02
CA PRO A 79 -0.88 5.84 11.76
C PRO A 79 -1.95 4.77 11.97
N ASN A 80 -2.86 5.02 12.91
CA ASN A 80 -4.07 4.21 13.04
C ASN A 80 -4.86 4.19 11.73
N ALA A 81 -5.58 3.10 11.48
CA ALA A 81 -6.36 2.89 10.26
C ALA A 81 -7.67 3.71 10.22
N ASP A 82 -7.64 4.95 10.73
CA ASP A 82 -8.75 5.89 10.66
C ASP A 82 -8.47 7.03 9.68
N THR A 83 -9.53 7.57 9.11
CA THR A 83 -9.45 8.61 8.09
C THR A 83 -8.67 9.84 8.55
N MET A 84 -8.82 10.28 9.80
CA MET A 84 -8.19 11.50 10.30
C MET A 84 -6.69 11.31 10.48
N SER A 85 -6.28 10.21 11.11
CA SER A 85 -4.87 9.87 11.34
C SER A 85 -4.10 9.71 10.02
N LEU A 86 -4.71 9.04 9.04
CA LEU A 86 -4.12 8.86 7.71
C LEU A 86 -3.98 10.19 6.95
N ARG A 87 -5.02 11.03 6.94
CA ARG A 87 -4.96 12.36 6.31
C ARG A 87 -3.94 13.27 6.95
N ASN A 88 -3.83 13.26 8.29
CA ASN A 88 -2.82 14.02 9.01
C ASN A 88 -1.39 13.55 8.66
N SER A 89 -1.20 12.25 8.42
CA SER A 89 0.09 11.71 7.97
C SER A 89 0.46 12.20 6.56
N VAL A 90 -0.51 12.33 5.66
CA VAL A 90 -0.29 12.94 4.33
C VAL A 90 0.12 14.41 4.46
N ARG A 91 -0.61 15.20 5.26
CA ARG A 91 -0.27 16.61 5.52
C ARG A 91 1.12 16.78 6.14
N LYS A 92 1.46 15.89 7.10
CA LYS A 92 2.78 15.86 7.73
C LYS A 92 3.87 15.53 6.72
N ALA A 93 3.66 14.59 5.81
CA ALA A 93 4.62 14.28 4.75
C ALA A 93 4.93 15.50 3.88
N VAL A 94 3.89 16.24 3.45
CA VAL A 94 4.03 17.49 2.70
C VAL A 94 4.76 18.55 3.50
N ALA A 95 4.40 18.74 4.78
CA ALA A 95 5.02 19.73 5.66
C ALA A 95 6.51 19.44 5.94
N LEU A 96 6.92 18.17 5.91
CA LEU A 96 8.31 17.75 6.05
C LEU A 96 9.12 17.88 4.74
N GLY A 97 8.50 18.32 3.64
CA GLY A 97 9.18 18.49 2.36
C GLY A 97 9.35 17.18 1.58
N ALA A 98 8.47 16.20 1.75
CA ALA A 98 8.55 14.98 0.97
C ALA A 98 8.46 15.29 -0.53
N GLU A 99 9.36 14.71 -1.34
CA GLU A 99 9.32 14.79 -2.79
C GLU A 99 8.41 13.73 -3.41
N ILE A 100 8.24 12.60 -2.71
CA ILE A 100 7.31 11.51 -3.08
C ILE A 100 6.60 11.03 -1.81
N ILE A 101 5.29 10.79 -1.94
CA ILE A 101 4.51 10.08 -0.93
C ILE A 101 4.26 8.66 -1.44
N VAL A 102 4.61 7.67 -0.64
CA VAL A 102 4.35 6.25 -0.87
C VAL A 102 3.22 5.81 0.05
N THR A 103 2.21 5.12 -0.49
CA THR A 103 1.10 4.59 0.31
C THR A 103 0.94 3.09 0.06
N TYR A 104 0.70 2.33 1.14
CA TYR A 104 0.37 0.91 1.05
C TYR A 104 -1.08 0.68 1.46
N GLY A 105 -1.79 -0.06 0.61
CA GLY A 105 -3.18 -0.42 0.82
C GLY A 105 -4.19 0.71 0.51
N PRO A 106 -5.49 0.36 0.53
CA PRO A 106 -6.56 1.27 0.08
C PRO A 106 -6.78 2.46 1.01
N LEU A 107 -6.69 2.27 2.33
CA LEU A 107 -7.03 3.32 3.30
C LEU A 107 -6.05 4.49 3.23
N ALA A 108 -4.73 4.21 3.24
CA ALA A 108 -3.69 5.23 3.11
C ALA A 108 -3.77 5.93 1.75
N THR A 109 -4.03 5.17 0.68
CA THR A 109 -4.14 5.71 -0.68
C THR A 109 -5.39 6.58 -0.87
N LEU A 110 -6.52 6.20 -0.28
CA LEU A 110 -7.75 7.02 -0.26
C LEU A 110 -7.56 8.31 0.53
N ALA A 111 -6.80 8.27 1.64
CA ALA A 111 -6.48 9.46 2.40
C ALA A 111 -5.59 10.43 1.58
N ALA A 112 -4.57 9.92 0.89
CA ALA A 112 -3.74 10.72 -0.01
C ALA A 112 -4.56 11.31 -1.16
N LYS A 113 -5.44 10.52 -1.78
CA LYS A 113 -6.37 11.01 -2.80
C LYS A 113 -7.25 12.15 -2.28
N ALA A 114 -7.75 12.05 -1.04
CA ALA A 114 -8.63 13.08 -0.45
C ALA A 114 -7.90 14.40 -0.12
N GLU A 115 -6.60 14.32 0.23
CA GLU A 115 -5.77 15.49 0.52
C GLU A 115 -5.21 16.16 -0.72
N LEU A 116 -5.14 15.47 -1.88
CA LEU A 116 -4.58 15.98 -3.14
C LEU A 116 -3.22 16.66 -2.93
N PRO A 117 -2.21 15.97 -2.39
CA PRO A 117 -0.93 16.60 -2.09
C PRO A 117 -0.27 17.15 -3.37
N PRO A 118 0.49 18.26 -3.26
CA PRO A 118 1.17 18.85 -4.42
C PRO A 118 2.30 17.97 -4.95
N VAL A 119 2.77 17.02 -4.15
CA VAL A 119 3.84 16.09 -4.50
C VAL A 119 3.29 14.78 -5.08
N PRO A 120 4.04 14.10 -5.96
CA PRO A 120 3.64 12.79 -6.50
C PRO A 120 3.32 11.78 -5.41
N THR A 121 2.22 11.07 -5.57
CA THR A 121 1.86 9.93 -4.71
C THR A 121 1.94 8.63 -5.50
N ILE A 122 2.71 7.67 -5.00
CA ILE A 122 2.79 6.33 -5.57
C ILE A 122 2.20 5.31 -4.58
N PHE A 123 1.47 4.32 -5.11
CA PHE A 123 0.78 3.36 -4.26
C PHE A 123 1.06 1.91 -4.67
N ALA A 124 1.00 1.02 -3.70
CA ALA A 124 1.03 -0.42 -3.91
C ALA A 124 -0.03 -1.12 -3.05
N ASP A 125 -0.28 -2.38 -3.40
CA ASP A 125 -1.16 -3.30 -2.66
C ASP A 125 -2.58 -2.75 -2.49
N VAL A 126 -3.12 -2.14 -3.55
CA VAL A 126 -4.50 -1.63 -3.61
C VAL A 126 -5.31 -2.49 -4.57
N TYR A 127 -6.37 -3.10 -4.07
CA TYR A 127 -7.31 -3.86 -4.88
C TYR A 127 -8.15 -2.91 -5.74
N ASP A 128 -8.18 -3.16 -7.06
CA ASP A 128 -8.93 -2.39 -8.05
C ASP A 128 -8.98 -0.85 -7.82
N PRO A 129 -7.85 -0.15 -7.98
CA PRO A 129 -7.78 1.30 -7.74
C PRO A 129 -8.75 2.13 -8.61
N VAL A 130 -9.18 1.60 -9.75
CA VAL A 130 -10.18 2.23 -10.63
C VAL A 130 -11.58 2.04 -10.05
N GLY A 131 -11.94 0.81 -9.65
CA GLY A 131 -13.21 0.52 -9.00
C GLY A 131 -13.41 1.24 -7.67
N LEU A 132 -12.33 1.47 -6.92
CA LEU A 132 -12.29 2.33 -5.73
C LEU A 132 -12.24 3.83 -6.05
N ASN A 133 -12.25 4.20 -7.35
CA ASN A 133 -12.16 5.59 -7.79
C ASN A 133 -10.91 6.33 -7.25
N ILE A 134 -9.81 5.62 -6.96
CA ILE A 134 -8.53 6.19 -6.56
C ILE A 134 -7.89 6.89 -7.75
N VAL A 135 -7.84 6.20 -8.90
CA VAL A 135 -7.38 6.74 -10.18
C VAL A 135 -8.50 6.71 -11.21
N SER A 136 -8.40 7.55 -12.25
CA SER A 136 -9.45 7.68 -13.27
C SER A 136 -9.43 6.52 -14.26
N ALA A 137 -8.23 6.04 -14.62
CA ALA A 137 -8.03 4.91 -15.53
C ALA A 137 -6.63 4.30 -15.35
N SER A 138 -6.42 3.10 -15.87
CA SER A 138 -5.12 2.42 -15.75
C SER A 138 -4.03 3.04 -16.63
N THR A 139 -4.38 3.68 -17.74
CA THR A 139 -3.44 4.26 -18.72
C THR A 139 -3.09 5.72 -18.46
N LYS A 140 -4.00 6.45 -17.82
CA LYS A 140 -3.80 7.84 -17.38
C LYS A 140 -4.44 7.98 -16.02
N THR A 141 -3.62 7.83 -15.00
CA THR A 141 -4.09 7.79 -13.61
C THR A 141 -4.67 9.11 -13.16
N GLY A 142 -4.05 10.23 -13.54
CA GLY A 142 -4.44 11.57 -13.12
C GLY A 142 -4.21 11.81 -11.62
N ARG A 143 -4.62 12.96 -11.12
CA ARG A 143 -4.58 13.31 -9.69
C ARG A 143 -3.21 13.24 -9.03
N ASN A 144 -2.14 13.40 -9.81
CA ASN A 144 -0.76 13.29 -9.34
C ASN A 144 -0.45 11.96 -8.62
N MET A 145 -1.06 10.86 -9.11
CA MET A 145 -0.95 9.53 -8.50
C MET A 145 -0.72 8.46 -9.55
N SER A 146 0.13 7.48 -9.26
CA SER A 146 0.26 6.21 -10.01
C SER A 146 0.72 5.11 -9.06
N GLY A 147 0.83 3.88 -9.53
CA GLY A 147 1.26 2.78 -8.68
C GLY A 147 1.10 1.41 -9.32
N ILE A 148 1.12 0.39 -8.49
CA ILE A 148 0.87 -0.98 -8.90
C ILE A 148 -0.38 -1.52 -8.19
N ARG A 149 -1.25 -2.19 -8.96
CA ARG A 149 -2.44 -2.86 -8.42
C ARG A 149 -2.04 -4.05 -7.55
N GLY A 150 -2.74 -4.23 -6.44
CA GLY A 150 -2.59 -5.39 -5.54
C GLY A 150 -3.57 -6.52 -5.86
N ASP A 151 -4.48 -6.34 -6.82
CA ASP A 151 -5.57 -7.27 -7.05
C ASP A 151 -5.22 -8.42 -8.00
N ALA A 152 -5.71 -9.57 -7.64
CA ALA A 152 -5.90 -10.71 -8.53
C ALA A 152 -7.41 -10.87 -8.82
N PRO A 153 -7.82 -11.47 -9.96
CA PRO A 153 -9.23 -11.55 -10.35
C PRO A 153 -10.01 -12.51 -9.44
N VAL A 154 -10.74 -11.99 -8.46
CA VAL A 154 -11.54 -12.79 -7.50
C VAL A 154 -12.57 -13.69 -8.21
N GLN A 155 -13.10 -13.27 -9.36
CA GLN A 155 -13.96 -14.10 -10.18
C GLN A 155 -13.25 -15.37 -10.68
N GLY A 156 -11.95 -15.27 -10.97
CA GLY A 156 -11.12 -16.42 -11.37
C GLY A 156 -10.99 -17.43 -10.24
N LEU A 157 -10.69 -16.98 -9.03
CA LEU A 157 -10.66 -17.83 -7.84
C LEU A 157 -12.01 -18.51 -7.60
N PHE A 158 -13.10 -17.76 -7.64
CA PHE A 158 -14.45 -18.30 -7.47
C PHE A 158 -14.81 -19.31 -8.56
N LYS A 159 -14.39 -19.07 -9.81
CA LYS A 159 -14.57 -20.02 -10.89
C LYS A 159 -13.84 -21.34 -10.60
N TYR A 160 -12.54 -21.32 -10.25
CA TYR A 160 -11.79 -22.54 -9.92
C TYR A 160 -12.42 -23.29 -8.74
N PHE A 161 -12.92 -22.57 -7.76
CA PHE A 161 -13.62 -23.17 -6.63
C PHE A 161 -14.91 -23.87 -7.08
N THR A 162 -15.78 -23.21 -7.85
CA THR A 162 -17.05 -23.78 -8.32
C THR A 162 -16.87 -24.87 -9.40
N ASP A 163 -15.72 -24.92 -10.07
CA ASP A 163 -15.35 -26.00 -10.97
C ASP A 163 -14.84 -27.24 -10.18
N THR A 164 -14.43 -27.06 -8.94
CA THR A 164 -13.90 -28.14 -8.08
C THR A 164 -14.94 -28.64 -7.07
N VAL A 165 -15.76 -27.75 -6.53
CA VAL A 165 -16.79 -28.07 -5.52
C VAL A 165 -18.17 -27.73 -6.08
N THR A 166 -19.13 -28.62 -5.86
CA THR A 166 -20.53 -28.32 -6.17
C THR A 166 -21.07 -27.34 -5.14
N VAL A 167 -21.31 -26.09 -5.56
CA VAL A 167 -21.72 -24.99 -4.67
C VAL A 167 -23.17 -24.61 -4.93
N ARG A 168 -24.01 -24.69 -3.90
CA ARG A 168 -25.40 -24.21 -3.90
C ARG A 168 -25.58 -23.04 -2.92
N LYS A 169 -24.84 -23.08 -1.81
CA LYS A 169 -24.86 -22.08 -0.73
C LYS A 169 -23.43 -21.64 -0.45
N PHE A 170 -23.20 -20.34 -0.48
CA PHE A 170 -21.87 -19.77 -0.34
C PHE A 170 -21.91 -18.61 0.66
N ALA A 171 -20.98 -18.61 1.62
CA ALA A 171 -20.87 -17.50 2.56
C ALA A 171 -19.74 -16.56 2.16
N ILE A 172 -19.93 -15.27 2.40
CA ILE A 172 -18.93 -14.23 2.21
C ILE A 172 -18.77 -13.50 3.54
N LEU A 173 -17.59 -13.66 4.16
CA LEU A 173 -17.21 -12.88 5.33
C LEU A 173 -16.60 -11.58 4.86
N PHE A 174 -17.13 -10.44 5.28
CA PHE A 174 -16.67 -9.13 4.85
C PHE A 174 -16.66 -8.13 6.00
N ASP A 175 -15.74 -7.17 5.92
CA ASP A 175 -15.69 -6.01 6.79
C ASP A 175 -16.29 -4.80 6.06
N MET A 176 -17.32 -4.19 6.65
CA MET A 176 -17.97 -3.03 6.04
C MET A 176 -17.09 -1.77 5.99
N HIS A 177 -16.02 -1.73 6.81
CA HIS A 177 -15.07 -0.63 6.84
C HIS A 177 -13.92 -0.81 5.83
N SER A 178 -13.79 -2.01 5.21
CA SER A 178 -12.83 -2.27 4.14
C SER A 178 -13.44 -2.01 2.76
N PRO A 179 -12.98 -0.98 2.03
CA PRO A 179 -13.43 -0.73 0.66
C PRO A 179 -13.18 -1.91 -0.28
N GLU A 180 -12.10 -2.65 -0.06
CA GLU A 180 -11.75 -3.86 -0.83
C GLU A 180 -12.73 -5.00 -0.56
N ALA A 181 -13.02 -5.28 0.71
CA ALA A 181 -13.97 -6.31 1.09
C ALA A 181 -15.36 -6.05 0.50
N LEU A 182 -15.82 -4.80 0.51
CA LEU A 182 -17.10 -4.41 -0.09
C LEU A 182 -17.11 -4.62 -1.61
N LEU A 183 -15.99 -4.33 -2.29
CA LEU A 183 -15.87 -4.54 -3.72
C LEU A 183 -15.83 -6.03 -4.07
N GLN A 184 -15.03 -6.83 -3.35
CA GLN A 184 -14.95 -8.27 -3.53
C GLN A 184 -16.32 -8.95 -3.28
N LYS A 185 -17.01 -8.55 -2.20
CA LYS A 185 -18.37 -9.01 -1.88
C LYS A 185 -19.31 -8.77 -3.06
N ARG A 186 -19.40 -7.55 -3.58
CA ARG A 186 -20.27 -7.21 -4.71
C ARG A 186 -19.98 -8.08 -5.94
N ILE A 187 -18.70 -8.23 -6.28
CA ILE A 187 -18.27 -9.04 -7.43
C ILE A 187 -18.70 -10.50 -7.27
N LEU A 188 -18.55 -11.07 -6.07
CA LEU A 188 -18.91 -12.47 -5.79
C LEU A 188 -20.43 -12.67 -5.71
N GLU A 189 -21.19 -11.72 -5.17
CA GLU A 189 -22.65 -11.75 -5.18
C GLU A 189 -23.18 -11.78 -6.63
N GLU A 190 -22.65 -10.89 -7.50
CA GLU A 190 -23.01 -10.89 -8.92
C GLU A 190 -22.63 -12.21 -9.63
N SER A 191 -21.46 -12.74 -9.31
CA SER A 191 -20.98 -14.00 -9.89
C SER A 191 -21.81 -15.20 -9.42
N SER A 192 -22.17 -15.23 -8.15
CA SER A 192 -23.04 -16.24 -7.55
C SER A 192 -24.46 -16.21 -8.13
N LYS A 193 -25.02 -15.01 -8.28
CA LYS A 193 -26.34 -14.83 -8.90
C LYS A 193 -26.40 -15.40 -10.32
N ARG A 194 -25.35 -15.19 -11.14
CA ARG A 194 -25.28 -15.75 -12.49
C ARG A 194 -25.22 -17.29 -12.51
N LYS A 195 -24.76 -17.91 -11.42
CA LYS A 195 -24.67 -19.38 -11.27
C LYS A 195 -25.85 -19.99 -10.49
N GLY A 196 -26.82 -19.19 -10.03
CA GLY A 196 -27.92 -19.66 -9.19
C GLY A 196 -27.50 -20.08 -7.77
N ILE A 197 -26.37 -19.55 -7.27
CA ILE A 197 -25.84 -19.84 -5.93
C ILE A 197 -26.44 -18.87 -4.93
N THR A 198 -26.98 -19.40 -3.81
CA THR A 198 -27.45 -18.59 -2.69
C THR A 198 -26.29 -18.06 -1.89
N VAL A 199 -26.24 -16.73 -1.66
CA VAL A 199 -25.16 -16.09 -0.91
C VAL A 199 -25.63 -15.67 0.49
N TYR A 200 -24.81 -15.98 1.49
CA TYR A 200 -24.92 -15.48 2.85
C TYR A 200 -23.78 -14.46 3.08
N ALA A 201 -24.09 -13.17 2.95
CA ALA A 201 -23.14 -12.10 3.24
C ALA A 201 -23.13 -11.84 4.75
N MET A 202 -22.00 -12.06 5.40
CA MET A 202 -21.83 -11.97 6.85
C MET A 202 -20.81 -10.89 7.17
N GLU A 203 -21.26 -9.86 7.86
CA GLU A 203 -20.38 -8.81 8.33
C GLU A 203 -19.64 -9.26 9.60
N VAL A 204 -18.31 -9.17 9.56
CA VAL A 204 -17.39 -9.57 10.63
C VAL A 204 -16.24 -8.57 10.80
N GLY A 205 -16.59 -7.30 10.91
CA GLY A 205 -15.60 -6.21 10.96
C GLY A 205 -14.94 -5.96 12.32
N GLU A 206 -15.52 -6.47 13.42
CA GLU A 206 -14.98 -6.23 14.76
C GLU A 206 -14.52 -7.53 15.42
N ALA A 207 -13.28 -7.55 15.96
CA ALA A 207 -12.65 -8.74 16.51
C ALA A 207 -13.52 -9.47 17.56
N HIS A 208 -14.18 -8.74 18.43
CA HIS A 208 -15.07 -9.31 19.47
C HIS A 208 -16.37 -9.89 18.93
N ASN A 209 -16.70 -9.63 17.66
CA ASN A 209 -17.93 -10.09 17.02
C ASN A 209 -17.73 -11.37 16.18
N TYR A 210 -16.48 -11.75 15.89
CA TYR A 210 -16.18 -12.87 15.00
C TYR A 210 -16.84 -14.18 15.42
N PHE A 211 -16.69 -14.57 16.69
CA PHE A 211 -17.27 -15.81 17.18
C PHE A 211 -18.79 -15.83 17.05
N ALA A 212 -19.44 -14.73 17.47
CA ALA A 212 -20.90 -14.60 17.41
C ALA A 212 -21.43 -14.61 15.95
N GLN A 213 -20.70 -14.00 15.02
CA GLN A 213 -21.10 -13.99 13.62
C GLN A 213 -20.83 -15.31 12.94
N LEU A 214 -19.69 -15.96 13.18
CA LEU A 214 -19.43 -17.32 12.67
C LEU A 214 -20.43 -18.34 13.19
N GLY A 215 -20.91 -18.18 14.42
CA GLY A 215 -21.98 -19.01 14.97
C GLY A 215 -23.31 -18.92 14.22
N LYS A 216 -23.52 -17.88 13.40
CA LYS A 216 -24.69 -17.72 12.53
C LYS A 216 -24.48 -18.31 11.12
N LEU A 217 -23.28 -18.81 10.82
CA LEU A 217 -23.00 -19.44 9.56
C LEU A 217 -23.86 -20.71 9.41
N PRO A 218 -24.69 -20.84 8.33
CA PRO A 218 -25.50 -22.02 8.15
C PRO A 218 -24.64 -23.28 8.08
N ASP A 219 -25.15 -24.38 8.63
CA ASP A 219 -24.42 -25.67 8.68
C ASP A 219 -24.23 -26.30 7.30
N ASP A 220 -25.04 -25.90 6.33
CA ASP A 220 -25.11 -26.47 5.00
C ASP A 220 -24.52 -25.55 3.90
N VAL A 221 -23.58 -24.64 4.28
CA VAL A 221 -22.84 -23.90 3.26
C VAL A 221 -21.74 -24.76 2.64
N ASP A 222 -21.61 -24.67 1.33
CA ASP A 222 -20.66 -25.45 0.53
C ASP A 222 -19.26 -24.81 0.48
N GLY A 223 -19.12 -23.58 0.98
CA GLY A 223 -17.86 -22.88 1.06
C GLY A 223 -17.97 -21.45 1.60
N VAL A 224 -16.83 -20.91 1.99
CA VAL A 224 -16.69 -19.57 2.53
C VAL A 224 -15.62 -18.80 1.76
N PHE A 225 -15.91 -17.54 1.41
CA PHE A 225 -14.92 -16.57 0.99
C PHE A 225 -14.62 -15.61 2.13
N ILE A 226 -13.34 -15.43 2.45
CA ILE A 226 -12.87 -14.41 3.38
C ILE A 226 -12.37 -13.23 2.55
N ALA A 227 -13.05 -12.09 2.63
CA ALA A 227 -12.68 -10.90 1.90
C ALA A 227 -11.45 -10.21 2.51
N SER A 228 -10.75 -9.40 1.73
CA SER A 228 -9.53 -8.72 2.17
C SER A 228 -9.84 -7.59 3.15
N SER A 229 -9.35 -7.69 4.37
CA SER A 229 -9.32 -6.62 5.38
C SER A 229 -8.28 -6.91 6.44
N GLU A 230 -7.80 -5.86 7.12
CA GLU A 230 -6.88 -6.00 8.26
C GLU A 230 -7.45 -6.89 9.36
N GLN A 231 -8.75 -6.76 9.59
CA GLN A 231 -9.44 -7.51 10.62
C GLN A 231 -9.48 -9.00 10.27
N HIS A 232 -9.72 -9.33 9.00
CA HIS A 232 -9.71 -10.72 8.53
C HIS A 232 -8.30 -11.34 8.60
N GLU A 233 -7.25 -10.58 8.27
CA GLU A 233 -5.87 -11.05 8.42
C GLU A 233 -5.56 -11.39 9.88
N SER A 234 -5.94 -10.54 10.83
CA SER A 234 -5.69 -10.75 12.25
C SER A 234 -6.45 -11.93 12.85
N GLN A 235 -7.58 -12.32 12.27
CA GLN A 235 -8.46 -13.39 12.75
C GLN A 235 -8.43 -14.65 11.85
N LEU A 236 -7.53 -14.70 10.86
CA LEU A 236 -7.51 -15.73 9.83
C LEU A 236 -7.43 -17.14 10.44
N SER A 237 -6.45 -17.40 11.29
CA SER A 237 -6.26 -18.72 11.92
C SER A 237 -7.48 -19.16 12.73
N PHE A 238 -8.17 -18.23 13.41
CA PHE A 238 -9.41 -18.53 14.14
C PHE A 238 -10.54 -18.93 13.19
N VAL A 239 -10.75 -18.17 12.11
CA VAL A 239 -11.78 -18.47 11.11
C VAL A 239 -11.50 -19.80 10.42
N LEU A 240 -10.26 -20.06 10.01
CA LEU A 240 -9.86 -21.32 9.38
C LEU A 240 -10.03 -22.51 10.33
N GLY A 241 -9.67 -22.38 11.60
CA GLY A 241 -9.91 -23.40 12.62
C GLY A 241 -11.41 -23.75 12.76
N TYR A 242 -12.27 -22.72 12.81
CA TYR A 242 -13.71 -22.88 12.88
C TYR A 242 -14.33 -23.56 11.65
N THR A 243 -13.94 -23.13 10.46
CA THR A 243 -14.49 -23.66 9.19
C THR A 243 -13.97 -25.07 8.89
N ASN A 244 -12.68 -25.34 9.13
CA ASN A 244 -12.08 -26.65 8.93
C ASN A 244 -12.69 -27.70 9.88
N ALA A 245 -12.95 -27.37 11.15
CA ALA A 245 -13.64 -28.24 12.09
C ALA A 245 -15.05 -28.63 11.63
N ARG A 246 -15.72 -27.77 10.85
CA ARG A 246 -17.03 -28.00 10.24
C ARG A 246 -16.95 -28.55 8.82
N LYS A 247 -15.76 -28.84 8.33
CA LYS A 247 -15.49 -29.33 6.96
C LYS A 247 -15.98 -28.38 5.87
N ILE A 248 -15.89 -27.09 6.10
CA ILE A 248 -16.27 -26.06 5.13
C ILE A 248 -15.01 -25.51 4.46
N PRO A 249 -14.85 -25.68 3.13
CA PRO A 249 -13.70 -25.14 2.41
C PRO A 249 -13.69 -23.62 2.37
N VAL A 250 -12.52 -23.05 2.59
CA VAL A 250 -12.30 -21.61 2.55
C VAL A 250 -11.49 -21.24 1.32
N ILE A 251 -11.94 -20.20 0.62
CA ILE A 251 -11.16 -19.53 -0.43
C ILE A 251 -10.95 -18.05 -0.07
N THR A 252 -9.80 -17.49 -0.43
CA THR A 252 -9.47 -16.09 -0.09
C THR A 252 -8.39 -15.53 -1.00
N GLN A 253 -8.18 -14.21 -0.90
CA GLN A 253 -7.03 -13.52 -1.51
C GLN A 253 -6.01 -13.05 -0.45
N LEU A 254 -6.20 -13.41 0.80
CA LEU A 254 -5.23 -13.12 1.87
C LEU A 254 -3.96 -13.94 1.65
N ALA A 255 -2.84 -13.24 1.54
CA ALA A 255 -1.55 -13.88 1.25
C ALA A 255 -1.13 -14.83 2.38
N GLY A 256 -0.58 -15.99 2.00
CA GLY A 256 -0.15 -17.01 2.97
C GLY A 256 -1.28 -17.86 3.56
N ALA A 257 -2.55 -17.52 3.34
CA ALA A 257 -3.70 -18.22 3.94
C ALA A 257 -3.73 -19.72 3.61
N ALA A 258 -3.17 -20.15 2.47
CA ALA A 258 -3.10 -21.56 2.13
C ALA A 258 -2.23 -22.36 3.12
N ASP A 259 -1.15 -21.77 3.61
CA ASP A 259 -0.25 -22.40 4.60
C ASP A 259 -0.90 -22.47 5.99
N GLU A 260 -1.88 -21.60 6.27
CA GLU A 260 -2.67 -21.59 7.50
C GLU A 260 -3.91 -22.50 7.45
N GLY A 261 -4.24 -23.06 6.27
CA GLY A 261 -5.34 -24.00 6.13
C GLY A 261 -6.52 -23.55 5.25
N ALA A 262 -6.36 -22.47 4.47
CA ALA A 262 -7.34 -22.17 3.41
C ALA A 262 -7.18 -23.16 2.25
N PHE A 263 -8.31 -23.53 1.61
CA PHE A 263 -8.35 -24.53 0.54
C PHE A 263 -7.76 -24.00 -0.77
N MET A 264 -8.18 -22.81 -1.21
CA MET A 264 -7.64 -22.16 -2.39
C MET A 264 -7.36 -20.69 -2.12
N VAL A 265 -6.21 -20.19 -2.59
CA VAL A 265 -5.80 -18.82 -2.44
C VAL A 265 -5.34 -18.26 -3.79
N LEU A 266 -5.68 -17.02 -4.07
CA LEU A 266 -5.17 -16.29 -5.22
C LEU A 266 -4.50 -15.01 -4.71
N GLU A 267 -3.18 -14.96 -4.73
CA GLU A 267 -2.38 -13.90 -4.11
C GLU A 267 -1.40 -13.26 -5.09
N THR A 268 -1.09 -11.98 -4.87
CA THR A 268 -0.05 -11.24 -5.60
C THR A 268 1.25 -11.23 -4.83
N SER A 269 2.38 -11.12 -5.52
CA SER A 269 3.71 -11.08 -4.90
C SER A 269 3.98 -9.75 -4.22
N ALA A 270 4.26 -9.76 -2.90
CA ALA A 270 4.71 -8.58 -2.17
C ALA A 270 6.06 -8.06 -2.69
N GLN A 271 6.94 -8.98 -3.08
CA GLN A 271 8.23 -8.66 -3.68
C GLN A 271 8.05 -7.85 -4.97
N GLU A 272 7.20 -8.31 -5.89
CA GLU A 272 6.92 -7.59 -7.14
C GLU A 272 6.27 -6.22 -6.88
N GLN A 273 5.35 -6.13 -5.91
CA GLN A 273 4.73 -4.87 -5.53
C GLN A 273 5.78 -3.82 -5.12
N GLY A 274 6.73 -4.18 -4.27
CA GLY A 274 7.80 -3.29 -3.82
C GLY A 274 8.79 -2.94 -4.93
N GLU A 275 9.21 -3.92 -5.74
CA GLU A 275 10.13 -3.70 -6.89
C GLU A 275 9.53 -2.72 -7.90
N LYS A 276 8.28 -2.93 -8.29
CA LYS A 276 7.59 -2.06 -9.25
C LYS A 276 7.31 -0.67 -8.70
N LEU A 277 7.06 -0.57 -7.41
CA LEU A 277 6.91 0.72 -6.74
C LEU A 277 8.22 1.52 -6.76
N ALA A 278 9.36 0.86 -6.52
CA ALA A 278 10.68 1.48 -6.62
C ALA A 278 11.00 1.93 -8.07
N GLU A 279 10.61 1.13 -9.06
CA GLU A 279 10.74 1.50 -10.47
C GLU A 279 9.99 2.81 -10.79
N ILE A 280 8.73 2.95 -10.32
CA ILE A 280 7.94 4.18 -10.50
C ILE A 280 8.59 5.35 -9.76
N ALA A 281 9.09 5.15 -8.53
CA ALA A 281 9.78 6.19 -7.76
C ALA A 281 11.02 6.71 -8.49
N GLY A 282 11.84 5.81 -9.04
CA GLY A 282 13.01 6.16 -9.84
C GLY A 282 12.66 6.96 -11.10
N GLN A 283 11.56 6.60 -11.79
CA GLN A 283 11.07 7.36 -12.93
C GLN A 283 10.63 8.78 -12.55
N VAL A 284 9.95 8.94 -11.40
CA VAL A 284 9.55 10.25 -10.88
C VAL A 284 10.78 11.07 -10.50
N PHE A 285 11.77 10.50 -9.83
CA PHE A 285 13.02 11.18 -9.48
C PHE A 285 13.88 11.54 -10.68
N SER A 286 13.76 10.83 -11.78
CA SER A 286 14.38 11.22 -13.06
C SER A 286 13.61 12.30 -13.85
N GLY A 287 12.55 12.87 -13.24
CA GLY A 287 11.79 13.98 -13.80
C GLY A 287 10.60 13.57 -14.68
N GLN A 288 10.23 12.29 -14.71
CA GLN A 288 9.04 11.88 -15.44
C GLN A 288 7.77 12.34 -14.72
N ASN A 289 6.82 12.87 -15.48
CA ASN A 289 5.54 13.31 -14.92
C ASN A 289 4.69 12.09 -14.55
N ILE A 290 4.38 11.92 -13.27
CA ILE A 290 3.60 10.81 -12.74
C ILE A 290 2.23 10.65 -13.42
N ASN A 291 1.61 11.73 -13.88
CA ASN A 291 0.32 11.69 -14.59
C ASN A 291 0.42 11.01 -15.97
N GLN A 292 1.63 10.84 -16.49
CA GLN A 292 1.90 10.12 -17.75
C GLN A 292 2.29 8.67 -17.51
N LEU A 293 2.64 8.29 -16.29
CA LEU A 293 2.97 6.93 -15.91
C LEU A 293 1.69 6.10 -15.80
N PRO A 294 1.60 4.98 -16.53
CA PRO A 294 0.48 4.07 -16.40
C PRO A 294 0.51 3.37 -15.02
N MET A 295 -0.65 3.02 -14.52
CA MET A 295 -0.73 2.12 -13.38
C MET A 295 -0.31 0.71 -13.81
N LEU A 296 0.61 0.11 -13.06
CA LEU A 296 1.13 -1.22 -13.34
C LEU A 296 0.14 -2.30 -12.87
N LYS A 297 0.21 -3.45 -13.52
CA LYS A 297 -0.52 -4.66 -13.13
C LYS A 297 0.47 -5.68 -12.56
N PRO A 298 0.07 -6.49 -11.59
CA PRO A 298 0.90 -7.60 -11.15
C PRO A 298 1.06 -8.62 -12.28
N HIS A 299 2.27 -9.14 -12.46
CA HIS A 299 2.59 -10.24 -13.37
C HIS A 299 2.59 -11.57 -12.60
N SER A 300 3.04 -11.53 -11.34
CA SER A 300 3.13 -12.69 -10.46
C SER A 300 1.86 -12.83 -9.62
N ILE A 301 0.88 -13.53 -10.15
CA ILE A 301 -0.32 -13.94 -9.43
C ILE A 301 -0.19 -15.44 -9.15
N ALA A 302 -0.09 -15.80 -7.87
CA ALA A 302 0.01 -17.18 -7.46
C ALA A 302 -1.38 -17.76 -7.16
N PHE A 303 -1.79 -18.78 -7.91
CA PHE A 303 -2.91 -19.62 -7.53
C PHE A 303 -2.39 -20.80 -6.70
N VAL A 304 -2.79 -20.84 -5.44
CA VAL A 304 -2.33 -21.84 -4.47
C VAL A 304 -3.48 -22.77 -4.10
N VAL A 305 -3.22 -24.07 -4.15
CA VAL A 305 -4.19 -25.11 -3.76
C VAL A 305 -3.61 -25.91 -2.61
N ASN A 306 -4.35 -26.06 -1.50
CA ASN A 306 -3.96 -26.86 -0.36
C ASN A 306 -4.58 -28.27 -0.46
N LEU A 307 -3.75 -29.26 -0.82
CA LEU A 307 -4.18 -30.65 -0.95
C LEU A 307 -4.34 -31.36 0.40
N SER A 308 -3.68 -30.91 1.47
CA SER A 308 -3.93 -31.44 2.82
C SER A 308 -5.35 -31.13 3.24
N VAL A 309 -5.77 -29.88 3.09
CA VAL A 309 -7.15 -29.44 3.34
C VAL A 309 -8.14 -30.17 2.41
N ALA A 310 -7.83 -30.25 1.13
CA ALA A 310 -8.67 -30.99 0.18
C ALA A 310 -8.91 -32.44 0.63
N LYS A 311 -7.86 -33.13 1.10
CA LYS A 311 -7.94 -34.50 1.61
C LYS A 311 -8.79 -34.59 2.88
N GLU A 312 -8.60 -33.69 3.82
CA GLU A 312 -9.38 -33.62 5.08
C GLU A 312 -10.87 -33.39 4.82
N LEU A 313 -11.16 -32.51 3.83
CA LEU A 313 -12.52 -32.20 3.40
C LEU A 313 -13.09 -33.23 2.43
N SER A 314 -12.33 -34.27 2.03
CA SER A 314 -12.72 -35.27 1.04
C SER A 314 -13.04 -34.66 -0.33
N ILE A 315 -12.40 -33.55 -0.69
CA ILE A 315 -12.58 -32.87 -1.98
C ILE A 315 -11.57 -33.45 -2.99
N LYS A 316 -12.09 -33.92 -4.15
CA LYS A 316 -11.26 -34.33 -5.28
C LYS A 316 -10.95 -33.12 -6.15
N VAL A 317 -9.71 -32.67 -6.15
CA VAL A 317 -9.27 -31.52 -6.97
C VAL A 317 -9.02 -32.04 -8.41
N PRO A 318 -9.68 -31.46 -9.42
CA PRO A 318 -9.47 -31.85 -10.83
C PRO A 318 -8.04 -31.57 -11.29
N ILE A 319 -7.51 -32.40 -12.19
CA ILE A 319 -6.17 -32.21 -12.77
C ILE A 319 -6.07 -30.84 -13.46
N GLN A 320 -7.14 -30.40 -14.11
CA GLN A 320 -7.21 -29.08 -14.76
C GLN A 320 -6.99 -27.93 -13.77
N THR A 321 -7.54 -28.02 -12.56
CA THR A 321 -7.32 -27.04 -11.49
C THR A 321 -5.87 -27.09 -10.99
N LEU A 322 -5.30 -28.29 -10.83
CA LEU A 322 -3.91 -28.46 -10.40
C LEU A 322 -2.90 -27.99 -11.44
N SER A 323 -3.20 -28.16 -12.74
CA SER A 323 -2.28 -27.76 -13.82
C SER A 323 -2.10 -26.25 -13.94
N VAL A 324 -3.03 -25.45 -13.43
CA VAL A 324 -2.93 -23.97 -13.38
C VAL A 324 -2.50 -23.45 -12.02
N ALA A 325 -2.36 -24.32 -11.02
CA ALA A 325 -1.86 -23.93 -9.71
C ALA A 325 -0.37 -23.58 -9.79
N SER A 326 -0.02 -22.39 -9.32
CA SER A 326 1.38 -21.96 -9.20
C SER A 326 2.11 -22.67 -8.06
N ARG A 327 1.37 -23.04 -7.01
CA ARG A 327 1.88 -23.73 -5.83
C ARG A 327 0.84 -24.69 -5.27
N VAL A 328 1.30 -25.83 -4.78
CA VAL A 328 0.49 -26.85 -4.12
C VAL A 328 1.05 -27.11 -2.72
N VAL A 329 0.22 -26.88 -1.69
CA VAL A 329 0.53 -27.22 -0.29
C VAL A 329 0.11 -28.68 -0.06
N ARG A 330 0.99 -29.46 0.61
CA ARG A 330 0.80 -30.93 0.83
C ARG A 330 0.93 -31.26 2.31
#